data_21cb3204a05c05824f98da099e51566f
#
_entry.id   21cb3204a05c05824f98da099e51566f
#
_cell.length_a   1.000
_cell.length_b   1.000
_cell.length_c   1.000
_cell.angle_alpha   90.00
_cell.angle_beta   90.00
_cell.angle_gamma   90.00
#
_symmetry.space_group_name_H-M   'P 1'
#
loop_
_entity.id
_entity.type
_entity.pdbx_description
1 polymer ?
#
loop_
_entity_poly.entity_id
_entity_poly.type
_entity_poly.pdbx_seq_one_letter_code
_entity_poly.pdbx_strand_id
1 'polypeptide(L)'
;MFVKDQYSHSMSSLPTADDVLSPTDEIWPLPKVAQLLNVPVTRVHQLLRQQQLIAVERDGIVGVPALFFDEHGIAKHVTGLISVLADGGYSATEILRFMYT
;
A
#
# COMPACT_ATOMS: atom_id res chain seq x y z
N MET A 1 -28.78 7.81 8.50
CA MET A 1 -28.33 7.64 8.55
C MET A 1 -27.74 7.89 8.42
N PHE A 2 -27.33 8.01 8.40
CA PHE A 2 -26.70 8.07 8.32
C PHE A 2 -25.94 8.26 8.15
N VAL A 3 -26.03 7.91 8.05
CA VAL A 3 -24.97 8.64 7.83
C VAL A 3 -23.60 8.22 8.27
N LYS A 4 -23.42 7.50 9.18
CA LYS A 4 -22.20 6.98 9.56
C LYS A 4 -21.51 6.28 8.46
N ASP A 5 -22.22 5.91 7.49
CA ASP A 5 -21.64 5.32 6.31
C ASP A 5 -20.68 6.24 5.62
N GLN A 6 -20.88 7.53 5.75
CA GLN A 6 -19.99 8.49 5.14
C GLN A 6 -18.57 8.38 5.68
N TYR A 7 -18.44 8.11 6.95
CA TYR A 7 -17.11 7.98 7.53
C TYR A 7 -16.43 6.73 7.04
N SER A 8 -17.19 5.66 6.88
CA SER A 8 -16.63 4.45 6.34
C SER A 8 -16.11 4.67 4.95
N HIS A 9 -16.81 5.46 4.16
CA HIS A 9 -16.35 5.75 2.82
C HIS A 9 -15.03 6.48 2.81
N SER A 10 -14.83 7.38 3.77
CA SER A 10 -13.58 8.07 3.88
C SER A 10 -12.42 7.13 4.04
N MET A 11 -12.57 6.14 4.89
CA MET A 11 -11.54 5.13 5.09
C MET A 11 -11.36 4.26 3.89
N SER A 12 -12.46 3.89 3.24
CA SER A 12 -12.40 2.99 2.10
C SER A 12 -11.91 3.68 0.84
N SER A 13 -11.67 4.99 0.89
CA SER A 13 -11.17 5.70 -0.29
C SER A 13 -9.71 5.39 -0.59
N LEU A 14 -8.97 4.82 0.34
CA LEU A 14 -7.58 4.44 0.07
C LEU A 14 -7.57 3.16 -0.75
N PRO A 15 -6.78 3.14 -1.85
CA PRO A 15 -6.69 1.92 -2.65
C PRO A 15 -5.94 0.84 -1.88
N THR A 16 -6.52 -0.35 -1.87
CA THR A 16 -5.86 -1.51 -1.27
C THR A 16 -5.95 -2.67 -2.24
N ALA A 17 -4.97 -3.56 -2.15
CA ALA A 17 -4.98 -4.80 -2.91
C ALA A 17 -5.45 -5.94 -2.02
N ASP A 18 -5.81 -7.07 -2.64
CA ASP A 18 -6.10 -8.27 -1.88
C ASP A 18 -4.82 -8.74 -1.18
N ASP A 19 -4.98 -9.29 0.02
CA ASP A 19 -3.85 -9.79 0.78
C ASP A 19 -3.45 -11.15 0.21
N VAL A 20 -2.55 -11.12 -0.77
CA VAL A 20 -2.02 -12.34 -1.39
C VAL A 20 -0.72 -12.78 -0.72
N LEU A 21 -0.31 -12.08 0.32
CA LEU A 21 0.91 -12.39 1.04
C LEU A 21 0.70 -13.56 1.99
N SER A 22 1.80 -14.22 2.34
CA SER A 22 1.78 -15.22 3.38
C SER A 22 1.47 -14.58 4.73
N PRO A 23 0.81 -15.30 5.66
CA PRO A 23 0.59 -14.75 7.01
C PRO A 23 1.88 -14.36 7.72
N THR A 24 3.02 -14.93 7.32
CA THR A 24 4.30 -14.60 7.91
C THR A 24 4.96 -13.37 7.29
N ASP A 25 4.44 -12.87 6.17
CA ASP A 25 4.97 -11.67 5.56
C ASP A 25 4.56 -10.45 6.38
N GLU A 26 5.53 -9.62 6.70
CA GLU A 26 5.28 -8.46 7.54
C GLU A 26 4.62 -7.34 6.76
N ILE A 27 3.65 -6.69 7.40
CA ILE A 27 2.97 -5.52 6.87
C ILE A 27 3.13 -4.40 7.87
N TRP A 28 3.52 -3.21 7.39
CA TRP A 28 3.73 -2.06 8.25
C TRP A 28 2.54 -1.10 8.13
N PRO A 29 1.89 -0.75 9.27
CA PRO A 29 0.81 0.23 9.26
C PRO A 29 1.28 1.56 8.69
N LEU A 30 0.34 2.33 8.14
CA LEU A 30 0.68 3.60 7.48
C LEU A 30 1.42 4.58 8.39
N PRO A 31 1.06 4.74 9.68
CA PRO A 31 1.84 5.63 10.54
C PRO A 31 3.29 5.20 10.69
N LYS A 32 3.55 3.89 10.73
CA LYS A 32 4.92 3.39 10.81
C LYS A 32 5.67 3.70 9.52
N VAL A 33 5.01 3.56 8.38
CA VAL A 33 5.61 3.89 7.08
C VAL A 33 5.96 5.37 7.04
N ALA A 34 5.07 6.23 7.53
CA ALA A 34 5.31 7.66 7.56
C ALA A 34 6.55 7.99 8.40
N GLN A 35 6.69 7.35 9.56
CA GLN A 35 7.86 7.54 10.40
C GLN A 35 9.14 7.08 9.70
N LEU A 36 9.07 5.92 9.07
CA LEU A 36 10.22 5.36 8.36
C LEU A 36 10.70 6.29 7.25
N LEU A 37 9.76 6.86 6.52
CA LEU A 37 10.07 7.75 5.40
C LEU A 37 10.29 9.18 5.84
N ASN A 38 10.04 9.49 7.12
CA ASN A 38 10.17 10.83 7.67
C ASN A 38 9.27 11.83 6.94
N VAL A 39 8.02 11.44 6.74
CA VAL A 39 7.02 12.27 6.05
C VAL A 39 5.71 12.20 6.82
N PRO A 40 4.79 13.16 6.58
CA PRO A 40 3.44 13.07 7.16
C PRO A 40 2.68 11.87 6.60
N VAL A 41 1.74 11.35 7.37
CA VAL A 41 0.93 10.22 6.92
C VAL A 41 0.12 10.58 5.68
N THR A 42 -0.24 11.85 5.50
CA THR A 42 -0.93 12.30 4.29
C THR A 42 -0.10 12.08 3.04
N ARG A 43 1.22 12.17 3.17
CA ARG A 43 2.10 11.87 2.04
C ARG A 43 2.05 10.40 1.67
N VAL A 44 1.97 9.53 2.68
CA VAL A 44 1.82 8.09 2.43
C VAL A 44 0.51 7.83 1.68
N HIS A 45 -0.57 8.50 2.09
CA HIS A 45 -1.86 8.38 1.38
C HIS A 45 -1.74 8.79 -0.07
N GLN A 46 -0.99 9.86 -0.35
CA GLN A 46 -0.77 10.30 -1.73
C GLN A 46 -0.02 9.25 -2.55
N LEU A 47 0.99 8.65 -1.94
CA LEU A 47 1.78 7.62 -2.62
C LEU A 47 0.90 6.43 -3.02
N LEU A 48 -0.04 6.07 -2.14
CA LEU A 48 -0.96 4.99 -2.46
C LEU A 48 -1.90 5.37 -3.60
N ARG A 49 -2.42 6.59 -3.58
CA ARG A 49 -3.33 7.04 -4.63
C ARG A 49 -2.65 7.22 -5.98
N GLN A 50 -1.36 7.55 -5.96
CA GLN A 50 -0.57 7.72 -7.17
C GLN A 50 0.05 6.41 -7.66
N GLN A 51 -0.31 5.31 -7.02
CA GLN A 51 0.18 3.98 -7.39
C GLN A 51 1.70 3.87 -7.32
N GLN A 52 2.29 4.53 -6.35
CA GLN A 52 3.72 4.40 -6.08
C GLN A 52 4.00 3.44 -4.95
N LEU A 53 2.97 3.10 -4.18
CA LEU A 53 3.01 2.06 -3.18
C LEU A 53 1.73 1.25 -3.28
N ILE A 54 1.75 0.04 -2.80
CA ILE A 54 0.57 -0.81 -2.74
C ILE A 54 0.35 -1.21 -1.29
N ALA A 55 -0.88 -1.02 -0.81
CA ALA A 55 -1.26 -1.41 0.53
C ALA A 55 -2.23 -2.58 0.48
N VAL A 56 -2.24 -3.36 1.54
CA VAL A 56 -3.23 -4.41 1.75
C VAL A 56 -3.89 -4.18 3.09
N GLU A 57 -5.05 -4.79 3.27
CA GLU A 57 -5.75 -4.75 4.55
C GLU A 57 -5.71 -6.14 5.17
N ARG A 58 -5.21 -6.21 6.41
CA ARG A 58 -5.12 -7.46 7.14
C ARG A 58 -5.63 -7.22 8.55
N ASP A 59 -6.64 -7.99 8.95
CA ASP A 59 -7.25 -7.86 10.28
C ASP A 59 -7.71 -6.43 10.57
N GLY A 60 -8.25 -5.77 9.55
CA GLY A 60 -8.75 -4.42 9.69
C GLY A 60 -7.69 -3.34 9.64
N ILE A 61 -6.43 -3.70 9.45
CA ILE A 61 -5.33 -2.75 9.40
C ILE A 61 -4.83 -2.61 7.97
N VAL A 62 -4.79 -1.37 7.49
CA VAL A 62 -4.22 -1.07 6.18
C VAL A 62 -2.72 -0.86 6.37
N GLY A 63 -1.93 -1.56 5.59
CA GLY A 63 -0.48 -1.46 5.70
C GLY A 63 0.22 -1.77 4.39
N VAL A 64 1.50 -1.48 4.34
CA VAL A 64 2.34 -1.70 3.16
C VAL A 64 3.29 -2.85 3.47
N PRO A 65 3.45 -3.80 2.53
CA PRO A 65 4.39 -4.90 2.76
C PRO A 65 5.78 -4.39 3.09
N ALA A 66 6.38 -4.95 4.11
CA ALA A 66 7.71 -4.54 4.55
C ALA A 66 8.76 -4.74 3.46
N LEU A 67 8.51 -5.68 2.57
CA LEU A 67 9.42 -5.96 1.45
C LEU A 67 9.66 -4.76 0.55
N PHE A 68 8.72 -3.80 0.55
CA PHE A 68 8.84 -2.62 -0.31
C PHE A 68 9.91 -1.64 0.17
N PHE A 69 10.47 -1.85 1.36
CA PHE A 69 11.38 -0.90 1.97
C PHE A 69 12.76 -1.53 2.16
N ASP A 70 13.79 -0.68 2.03
CA ASP A 70 15.14 -1.05 2.40
C ASP A 70 15.65 -0.03 3.42
N GLU A 71 16.93 -0.04 3.72
CA GLU A 71 17.49 0.84 4.73
C GLU A 71 17.47 2.32 4.32
N HIS A 72 17.16 2.61 3.07
CA HIS A 72 17.08 3.97 2.55
C HIS A 72 15.65 4.44 2.33
N GLY A 73 14.66 3.62 2.67
CA GLY A 73 13.26 3.93 2.47
C GLY A 73 12.64 3.01 1.44
N ILE A 74 11.83 3.55 0.52
CA ILE A 74 11.22 2.73 -0.52
C ILE A 74 12.30 2.27 -1.50
N ALA A 75 12.39 0.97 -1.70
CA ALA A 75 13.37 0.40 -2.62
C ALA A 75 13.10 0.92 -4.04
N LYS A 76 14.12 1.37 -4.72
CA LYS A 76 13.97 2.01 -6.03
C LYS A 76 13.33 1.09 -7.06
N HIS A 77 13.69 -0.17 -7.05
CA HIS A 77 13.13 -1.11 -8.02
C HIS A 77 11.64 -1.33 -7.82
N VAL A 78 11.16 -1.16 -6.59
CA VAL A 78 9.74 -1.34 -6.29
C VAL A 78 8.91 -0.27 -6.96
N THR A 79 9.29 0.99 -6.79
CA THR A 79 8.55 2.11 -7.39
C THR A 79 8.51 1.99 -8.91
N GLY A 80 9.65 1.70 -9.52
CA GLY A 80 9.71 1.55 -10.97
C GLY A 80 8.87 0.39 -11.47
N LEU A 81 8.91 -0.73 -10.77
CA LEU A 81 8.15 -1.91 -11.16
C LEU A 81 6.65 -1.65 -11.05
N ILE A 82 6.21 -1.04 -9.97
CA ILE A 82 4.80 -0.71 -9.79
C ILE A 82 4.32 0.21 -10.89
N SER A 83 5.10 1.26 -11.21
CA SER A 83 4.72 2.21 -12.26
C SER A 83 4.59 1.53 -13.62
N VAL A 84 5.56 0.71 -13.98
CA VAL A 84 5.55 0.03 -15.28
C VAL A 84 4.36 -0.91 -15.39
N LEU A 85 4.10 -1.69 -14.35
CA LEU A 85 3.00 -2.65 -14.39
C LEU A 85 1.65 -1.95 -14.34
N ALA A 86 1.52 -0.89 -13.54
CA ALA A 86 0.28 -0.12 -13.48
C ALA A 86 -0.02 0.53 -14.84
N ASP A 87 0.99 1.07 -15.50
CA ASP A 87 0.84 1.63 -16.84
C ASP A 87 0.43 0.60 -17.86
N GLY A 88 0.82 -0.66 -17.64
CA GLY A 88 0.43 -1.77 -18.49
C GLY A 88 -0.96 -2.31 -18.21
N GLY A 89 -1.69 -1.72 -17.27
CA GLY A 89 -3.06 -2.11 -16.97
C GLY A 89 -3.20 -3.16 -15.89
N TYR A 90 -2.13 -3.52 -15.20
CA TYR A 90 -2.22 -4.50 -14.11
C TYR A 90 -2.83 -3.86 -12.87
N SER A 91 -3.69 -4.60 -12.18
CA SER A 91 -4.25 -4.14 -10.92
C SER A 91 -3.21 -4.25 -9.80
N ALA A 92 -3.48 -3.57 -8.67
CA ALA A 92 -2.59 -3.64 -7.52
C ALA A 92 -2.43 -5.09 -7.04
N THR A 93 -3.51 -5.86 -7.02
CA THR A 93 -3.45 -7.26 -6.62
C THR A 93 -2.56 -8.07 -7.55
N GLU A 94 -2.69 -7.84 -8.85
CA GLU A 94 -1.86 -8.54 -9.83
C GLU A 94 -0.39 -8.19 -9.68
N ILE A 95 -0.10 -6.92 -9.41
CA ILE A 95 1.28 -6.47 -9.19
C ILE A 95 1.87 -7.17 -7.97
N LEU A 96 1.11 -7.24 -6.87
CA LEU A 96 1.58 -7.94 -5.68
C LEU A 96 1.86 -9.40 -5.95
N ARG A 97 0.96 -10.07 -6.67
CA ARG A 97 1.18 -11.47 -7.02
C ARG A 97 2.46 -11.66 -7.82
N PHE A 98 2.70 -10.76 -8.74
CA PHE A 98 3.93 -10.81 -9.54
C PHE A 98 5.16 -10.68 -8.65
N MET A 99 5.12 -9.76 -7.69
CA MET A 99 6.28 -9.49 -6.83
C MET A 99 6.54 -10.60 -5.83
N TYR A 100 5.51 -11.38 -5.50
CA TYR A 100 5.63 -12.45 -4.50
C TYR A 100 5.65 -13.86 -5.09
N THR A 101 5.83 -13.98 -6.39
CA THR A 101 5.96 -15.31 -7.00
C THR A 101 7.44 -15.77 -7.10
#